data_046bfec73331fcf9d144d6f3b820810c
#
_entry.id   046bfec73331fcf9d144d6f3b820810c
#
_cell.length_a   1.000
_cell.length_b   1.000
_cell.length_c   1.000
_cell.angle_alpha   90.00
_cell.angle_beta   90.00
_cell.angle_gamma   90.00
#
_symmetry.space_group_name_H-M   'P 1'
#
loop_
_entity.id
_entity.type
_entity.pdbx_description
1 polymer ?
#
loop_
_entity_poly.entity_id
_entity_poly.type
_entity_poly.pdbx_seq_one_letter_code
_entity_poly.pdbx_strand_id
1 'polypeptide(L)'
;MTIPLISGLGAIADKYDAILCDVWGVLHNGKAGYPAVADALAKFRAKGGTVLLLSNAPRPSTQLPKMLESLGITHGAYDDILTSGDATKTFITTHQLGTKYYSIGPGRDNNLFDDTGVQQVSAEDAEFIVVTGPFNDEEEGPEDYREPFKPLVARGLTMVCANPDIIVERGDKHIYCAGALARLYEEMGGKVIYFGKPHGPIYDVARAKLAGLRGRAVEDARILAVGDGIATDIKGAAGAGLDALFITGGIAAAHVGDHAEAPDQARVIEYCEKAGLKPIGAAARLTW
;
A
#
# COMPACT_ATOMS: atom_id res chain seq x y z
N MET A 1 -0.08 -14.93 -22.75
CA MET A 1 -0.05 -15.28 -21.31
C MET A 1 -1.44 -15.73 -20.87
N THR A 2 -1.59 -16.63 -19.87
CA THR A 2 -2.91 -17.01 -19.36
C THR A 2 -3.06 -16.53 -17.93
N ILE A 3 -4.14 -15.80 -17.65
CA ILE A 3 -4.53 -15.34 -16.30
C ILE A 3 -5.97 -15.83 -16.10
N PRO A 4 -6.19 -16.88 -15.28
CA PRO A 4 -7.54 -17.39 -15.05
C PRO A 4 -8.36 -16.41 -14.21
N LEU A 5 -9.66 -16.30 -14.50
CA LEU A 5 -10.62 -15.70 -13.58
C LEU A 5 -10.95 -16.73 -12.50
N ILE A 6 -10.67 -16.38 -11.24
CA ILE A 6 -10.86 -17.25 -10.08
C ILE A 6 -12.23 -16.99 -9.48
N SER A 7 -12.98 -18.06 -9.22
CA SER A 7 -14.34 -17.97 -8.67
C SER A 7 -14.37 -17.54 -7.20
N GLY A 8 -13.29 -17.77 -6.45
CA GLY A 8 -13.16 -17.41 -5.06
C GLY A 8 -11.84 -17.88 -4.44
N LEU A 9 -11.51 -17.32 -3.29
CA LEU A 9 -10.29 -17.65 -2.54
C LEU A 9 -10.23 -19.13 -2.16
N GLY A 10 -11.37 -19.74 -1.86
CA GLY A 10 -11.46 -21.16 -1.50
C GLY A 10 -10.86 -22.12 -2.54
N ALA A 11 -10.87 -21.75 -3.83
CA ALA A 11 -10.30 -22.56 -4.89
C ALA A 11 -8.76 -22.67 -4.83
N ILE A 12 -8.09 -21.73 -4.18
CA ILE A 12 -6.63 -21.65 -4.11
C ILE A 12 -6.08 -21.62 -2.68
N ALA A 13 -6.95 -21.47 -1.68
CA ALA A 13 -6.58 -21.22 -0.28
C ALA A 13 -5.62 -22.26 0.31
N ASP A 14 -5.76 -23.54 -0.04
CA ASP A 14 -4.94 -24.65 0.50
C ASP A 14 -3.46 -24.57 0.10
N LYS A 15 -3.13 -23.73 -0.89
CA LYS A 15 -1.74 -23.49 -1.31
C LYS A 15 -1.00 -22.53 -0.40
N TYR A 16 -1.70 -21.75 0.43
CA TYR A 16 -1.11 -20.65 1.16
C TYR A 16 -1.31 -20.77 2.67
N ASP A 17 -0.29 -20.34 3.42
CA ASP A 17 -0.33 -20.23 4.88
C ASP A 17 -0.64 -18.80 5.33
N ALA A 18 -0.36 -17.81 4.46
CA ALA A 18 -0.57 -16.40 4.76
C ALA A 18 -1.08 -15.61 3.55
N ILE A 19 -1.81 -14.55 3.83
CA ILE A 19 -2.26 -13.55 2.86
C ILE A 19 -1.73 -12.18 3.28
N LEU A 20 -1.12 -11.46 2.32
CA LEU A 20 -0.90 -10.02 2.37
C LEU A 20 -2.02 -9.36 1.59
N CYS A 21 -3.00 -8.77 2.28
CA CYS A 21 -4.19 -8.22 1.65
C CYS A 21 -4.15 -6.70 1.65
N ASP A 22 -4.29 -6.11 0.46
CA ASP A 22 -4.52 -4.68 0.37
C ASP A 22 -5.83 -4.28 1.05
N VAL A 23 -5.93 -3.00 1.42
CA VAL A 23 -7.05 -2.44 2.18
C VAL A 23 -7.97 -1.63 1.27
N TRP A 24 -7.44 -0.58 0.65
CA TRP A 24 -8.23 0.31 -0.20
C TRP A 24 -8.45 -0.32 -1.58
N GLY A 25 -9.69 -0.34 -2.07
CA GLY A 25 -10.05 -1.01 -3.33
C GLY A 25 -10.34 -2.50 -3.18
N VAL A 26 -9.79 -3.17 -2.15
CA VAL A 26 -10.00 -4.59 -1.86
C VAL A 26 -11.02 -4.80 -0.74
N LEU A 27 -10.77 -4.25 0.46
CA LEU A 27 -11.70 -4.39 1.59
C LEU A 27 -12.84 -3.38 1.56
N HIS A 28 -12.58 -2.17 1.05
CA HIS A 28 -13.54 -1.07 0.99
C HIS A 28 -13.20 -0.08 -0.13
N ASN A 29 -14.15 0.78 -0.47
CA ASN A 29 -14.00 1.87 -1.45
C ASN A 29 -13.92 3.27 -0.79
N GLY A 30 -13.63 3.33 0.50
CA GLY A 30 -13.62 4.58 1.28
C GLY A 30 -14.98 5.02 1.80
N LYS A 31 -16.09 4.48 1.28
CA LYS A 31 -17.48 4.78 1.72
C LYS A 31 -18.16 3.58 2.34
N ALA A 32 -17.88 2.38 1.85
CA ALA A 32 -18.47 1.13 2.32
C ALA A 32 -17.44 0.01 2.26
N GLY A 33 -17.50 -0.89 3.23
CA GLY A 33 -16.75 -2.15 3.20
C GLY A 33 -17.42 -3.18 2.28
N TYR A 34 -16.66 -4.19 1.91
CA TYR A 34 -17.13 -5.33 1.11
C TYR A 34 -17.30 -6.56 2.01
N PRO A 35 -18.54 -6.89 2.46
CA PRO A 35 -18.76 -7.98 3.41
C PRO A 35 -18.29 -9.34 2.91
N ALA A 36 -18.39 -9.61 1.61
CA ALA A 36 -17.93 -10.86 1.00
C ALA A 36 -16.41 -11.04 1.13
N VAL A 37 -15.64 -9.94 1.07
CA VAL A 37 -14.18 -9.96 1.27
C VAL A 37 -13.85 -10.29 2.72
N ALA A 38 -14.50 -9.63 3.66
CA ALA A 38 -14.30 -9.89 5.10
C ALA A 38 -14.64 -11.36 5.45
N ASP A 39 -15.73 -11.89 4.89
CA ASP A 39 -16.13 -13.32 5.06
C ASP A 39 -15.07 -14.26 4.46
N ALA A 40 -14.57 -13.99 3.26
CA ALA A 40 -13.55 -14.81 2.62
C ALA A 40 -12.26 -14.88 3.43
N LEU A 41 -11.78 -13.73 3.95
CA LEU A 41 -10.60 -13.66 4.80
C LEU A 41 -10.83 -14.38 6.13
N ALA A 42 -12.01 -14.21 6.75
CA ALA A 42 -12.36 -14.91 7.98
C ALA A 42 -12.38 -16.44 7.79
N LYS A 43 -12.91 -16.93 6.65
CA LYS A 43 -12.87 -18.36 6.31
C LYS A 43 -11.46 -18.87 6.10
N PHE A 44 -10.59 -18.09 5.45
CA PHE A 44 -9.17 -18.43 5.31
C PHE A 44 -8.50 -18.57 6.69
N ARG A 45 -8.74 -17.64 7.61
CA ARG A 45 -8.24 -17.71 8.99
C ARG A 45 -8.80 -18.91 9.75
N ALA A 46 -10.09 -19.24 9.59
CA ALA A 46 -10.71 -20.40 10.22
C ALA A 46 -10.08 -21.74 9.76
N LYS A 47 -9.45 -21.77 8.57
CA LYS A 47 -8.64 -22.92 8.09
C LYS A 47 -7.19 -22.91 8.63
N GLY A 48 -6.82 -21.99 9.51
CA GLY A 48 -5.47 -21.86 10.07
C GLY A 48 -4.53 -20.96 9.26
N GLY A 49 -5.04 -20.23 8.28
CA GLY A 49 -4.31 -19.20 7.56
C GLY A 49 -4.11 -17.94 8.41
N THR A 50 -3.14 -17.11 8.04
CA THR A 50 -2.88 -15.82 8.67
C THR A 50 -3.11 -14.70 7.66
N VAL A 51 -3.83 -13.66 8.06
CA VAL A 51 -4.12 -12.49 7.20
C VAL A 51 -3.45 -11.26 7.78
N LEU A 52 -2.49 -10.70 7.04
CA LEU A 52 -1.87 -9.41 7.32
C LEU A 52 -2.41 -8.40 6.30
N LEU A 53 -3.08 -7.35 6.77
CA LEU A 53 -3.47 -6.24 5.91
C LEU A 53 -2.24 -5.39 5.59
N LEU A 54 -2.05 -5.05 4.32
CA LEU A 54 -0.88 -4.34 3.82
C LEU A 54 -1.30 -3.07 3.07
N SER A 55 -1.13 -1.90 3.69
CA SER A 55 -1.61 -0.62 3.18
C SER A 55 -0.49 0.37 2.89
N ASN A 56 -0.64 1.16 1.81
CA ASN A 56 0.24 2.30 1.52
C ASN A 56 -0.11 3.56 2.34
N ALA A 57 -1.07 3.49 3.26
CA ALA A 57 -1.41 4.62 4.12
C ALA A 57 -0.17 5.13 4.90
N PRO A 58 0.07 6.46 4.93
CA PRO A 58 1.23 7.04 5.62
C PRO A 58 1.07 7.09 7.15
N ARG A 59 -0.05 6.58 7.67
CA ARG A 59 -0.40 6.62 9.10
C ARG A 59 -0.01 5.33 9.80
N PRO A 60 0.26 5.38 11.12
CA PRO A 60 0.42 4.18 11.92
C PRO A 60 -0.78 3.24 11.83
N SER A 61 -0.52 1.92 11.76
CA SER A 61 -1.55 0.88 11.67
C SER A 61 -2.56 0.92 12.80
N THR A 62 -2.18 1.43 13.98
CA THR A 62 -3.06 1.56 15.14
C THR A 62 -4.30 2.42 14.92
N GLN A 63 -4.32 3.24 13.87
CA GLN A 63 -5.48 4.09 13.51
C GLN A 63 -6.50 3.40 12.61
N LEU A 64 -6.11 2.33 11.91
CA LEU A 64 -6.95 1.69 10.90
C LEU A 64 -8.10 0.86 11.50
N PRO A 65 -7.98 0.16 12.64
CA PRO A 65 -9.04 -0.69 13.17
C PRO A 65 -10.39 0.01 13.33
N LYS A 66 -10.41 1.21 13.93
CA LYS A 66 -11.65 1.98 14.11
C LYS A 66 -12.31 2.36 12.79
N MET A 67 -11.50 2.72 11.79
CA MET A 67 -12.00 3.05 10.45
C MET A 67 -12.57 1.79 9.78
N LEU A 68 -11.87 0.66 9.84
CA LEU A 68 -12.34 -0.61 9.28
C LEU A 68 -13.63 -1.07 9.94
N GLU A 69 -13.74 -0.99 11.27
CA GLU A 69 -14.97 -1.30 12.01
C GLU A 69 -16.15 -0.42 11.57
N SER A 70 -15.94 0.88 11.37
CA SER A 70 -16.97 1.79 10.89
C SER A 70 -17.48 1.43 9.47
N LEU A 71 -16.67 0.71 8.71
CA LEU A 71 -17.01 0.18 7.37
C LEU A 71 -17.52 -1.27 7.42
N GLY A 72 -17.74 -1.83 8.62
CA GLY A 72 -18.24 -3.19 8.82
C GLY A 72 -17.20 -4.30 8.68
N ILE A 73 -15.90 -3.97 8.67
CA ILE A 73 -14.80 -4.93 8.62
C ILE A 73 -14.24 -5.11 10.02
N THR A 74 -14.56 -6.24 10.64
CA THR A 74 -14.18 -6.55 12.01
C THR A 74 -12.84 -7.30 12.07
N HIS A 75 -12.26 -7.38 13.28
CA HIS A 75 -11.06 -8.17 13.56
C HIS A 75 -11.17 -9.67 13.20
N GLY A 76 -12.37 -10.17 12.91
CA GLY A 76 -12.55 -11.52 12.37
C GLY A 76 -11.88 -11.74 11.02
N ALA A 77 -11.69 -10.68 10.23
CA ALA A 77 -11.16 -10.77 8.87
C ALA A 77 -9.61 -10.77 8.79
N TYR A 78 -8.90 -10.30 9.82
CA TYR A 78 -7.43 -10.17 9.78
C TYR A 78 -6.78 -10.43 11.14
N ASP A 79 -5.49 -10.72 11.14
CA ASP A 79 -4.69 -10.95 12.34
C ASP A 79 -3.95 -9.68 12.76
N ASP A 80 -3.43 -8.92 11.80
CA ASP A 80 -2.71 -7.68 12.05
C ASP A 80 -2.73 -6.77 10.82
N ILE A 81 -2.22 -5.55 10.97
CA ILE A 81 -2.11 -4.53 9.92
C ILE A 81 -0.67 -4.04 9.85
N LEU A 82 -0.18 -3.82 8.64
CA LEU A 82 1.08 -3.16 8.36
C LEU A 82 0.82 -2.02 7.37
N THR A 83 1.29 -0.82 7.72
CA THR A 83 1.18 0.35 6.85
C THR A 83 2.55 0.81 6.35
N SER A 84 2.55 1.58 5.27
CA SER A 84 3.73 2.31 4.83
C SER A 84 4.24 3.26 5.93
N GLY A 85 3.30 3.84 6.71
CA GLY A 85 3.64 4.64 7.88
C GLY A 85 4.42 3.86 8.94
N ASP A 86 4.02 2.63 9.27
CA ASP A 86 4.77 1.79 10.24
C ASP A 86 6.19 1.49 9.75
N ALA A 87 6.34 1.14 8.47
CA ALA A 87 7.65 0.87 7.89
C ALA A 87 8.53 2.14 7.87
N THR A 88 7.93 3.29 7.55
CA THR A 88 8.59 4.60 7.61
C THR A 88 9.02 4.94 9.03
N LYS A 89 8.13 4.76 10.01
CA LYS A 89 8.43 4.99 11.43
C LYS A 89 9.60 4.13 11.89
N THR A 90 9.58 2.84 11.56
CA THR A 90 10.68 1.91 11.89
C THR A 90 12.01 2.39 11.32
N PHE A 91 12.03 2.85 10.06
CA PHE A 91 13.25 3.38 9.45
C PHE A 91 13.73 4.68 10.11
N ILE A 92 12.84 5.63 10.36
CA ILE A 92 13.18 6.92 10.98
C ILE A 92 13.82 6.71 12.36
N THR A 93 13.34 5.75 13.16
CA THR A 93 13.90 5.43 14.49
C THR A 93 15.33 4.89 14.44
N THR A 94 15.85 4.48 13.28
CA THR A 94 17.25 4.09 13.13
C THR A 94 18.21 5.28 13.12
N HIS A 95 17.70 6.50 12.93
CA HIS A 95 18.43 7.75 12.81
C HIS A 95 19.53 7.77 11.73
N GLN A 96 19.43 6.91 10.72
CA GLN A 96 20.41 6.80 9.64
C GLN A 96 20.53 8.08 8.80
N LEU A 97 19.46 8.89 8.72
CA LEU A 97 19.45 10.15 8.00
C LEU A 97 19.65 11.38 8.92
N GLY A 98 19.84 11.15 10.23
CA GLY A 98 19.90 12.21 11.24
C GLY A 98 18.68 12.23 12.15
N THR A 99 18.54 13.32 12.92
CA THR A 99 17.49 13.48 13.93
C THR A 99 16.59 14.69 13.66
N LYS A 100 16.89 15.50 12.64
CA LYS A 100 16.13 16.70 12.29
C LYS A 100 15.48 16.52 10.93
N TYR A 101 14.13 16.55 10.88
CA TYR A 101 13.40 16.37 9.63
C TYR A 101 12.51 17.57 9.29
N TYR A 102 12.36 17.81 8.00
CA TYR A 102 11.31 18.68 7.46
C TYR A 102 10.11 17.83 7.04
N SER A 103 8.91 18.16 7.56
CA SER A 103 7.68 17.44 7.24
C SER A 103 6.94 18.10 6.08
N ILE A 104 6.52 17.30 5.11
CA ILE A 104 5.62 17.70 4.04
C ILE A 104 4.41 16.78 4.11
N GLY A 105 3.25 17.35 4.43
CA GLY A 105 2.01 16.59 4.54
C GLY A 105 0.99 17.24 5.44
N PRO A 106 -0.24 16.73 5.44
CA PRO A 106 -1.31 17.28 6.24
C PRO A 106 -1.09 16.98 7.74
N GLY A 107 -1.47 17.91 8.59
CA GLY A 107 -1.26 17.80 10.05
C GLY A 107 -1.88 16.55 10.70
N ARG A 108 -2.86 15.90 10.04
CA ARG A 108 -3.45 14.63 10.51
C ARG A 108 -2.47 13.46 10.52
N ASP A 109 -1.34 13.56 9.83
CA ASP A 109 -0.33 12.49 9.73
C ASP A 109 0.86 12.72 10.71
N ASN A 110 0.85 13.79 11.52
CA ASN A 110 1.95 14.14 12.43
C ASN A 110 2.25 13.07 13.48
N ASN A 111 1.27 12.25 13.85
CA ASN A 111 1.49 11.14 14.78
C ASN A 111 2.38 10.02 14.26
N LEU A 112 2.75 10.05 12.97
CA LEU A 112 3.79 9.17 12.42
C LEU A 112 5.12 9.32 13.18
N PHE A 113 5.38 10.51 13.72
CA PHE A 113 6.66 10.87 14.34
C PHE A 113 6.69 10.67 15.85
N ASP A 114 5.57 10.29 16.47
CA ASP A 114 5.50 10.03 17.91
C ASP A 114 6.50 8.93 18.29
N ASP A 115 7.25 9.15 19.38
CA ASP A 115 8.23 8.22 19.93
C ASP A 115 9.38 7.80 18.98
N THR A 116 9.66 8.57 17.93
CA THR A 116 10.73 8.27 16.97
C THR A 116 12.09 8.86 17.37
N GLY A 117 12.11 9.81 18.32
CA GLY A 117 13.32 10.51 18.73
C GLY A 117 13.84 11.56 17.72
N VAL A 118 13.08 11.82 16.63
CA VAL A 118 13.41 12.89 15.67
C VAL A 118 12.65 14.17 15.97
N GLN A 119 13.21 15.30 15.56
CA GLN A 119 12.66 16.64 15.78
C GLN A 119 12.25 17.26 14.44
N GLN A 120 11.01 17.73 14.35
CA GLN A 120 10.56 18.57 13.24
C GLN A 120 11.21 19.95 13.31
N VAL A 121 11.77 20.38 12.19
CA VAL A 121 12.46 21.67 12.05
C VAL A 121 12.02 22.36 10.75
N SER A 122 12.52 23.56 10.53
CA SER A 122 12.32 24.28 9.26
C SER A 122 13.07 23.58 8.12
N ALA A 123 12.72 23.90 6.87
CA ALA A 123 13.39 23.36 5.71
C ALA A 123 14.90 23.66 5.69
N GLU A 124 15.32 24.79 6.23
CA GLU A 124 16.71 25.23 6.30
C GLU A 124 17.56 24.40 7.27
N ASP A 125 16.94 23.95 8.38
CA ASP A 125 17.66 23.25 9.46
C ASP A 125 17.59 21.71 9.33
N ALA A 126 16.81 21.21 8.36
CA ALA A 126 16.57 19.79 8.20
C ALA A 126 17.78 19.01 7.67
N GLU A 127 17.92 17.78 8.12
CA GLU A 127 18.88 16.78 7.67
C GLU A 127 18.28 15.84 6.62
N PHE A 128 16.95 15.66 6.67
CA PHE A 128 16.17 14.88 5.71
C PHE A 128 14.73 15.39 5.63
N ILE A 129 13.97 14.89 4.67
CA ILE A 129 12.56 15.22 4.43
C ILE A 129 11.72 13.99 4.67
N VAL A 130 10.53 14.14 5.27
CA VAL A 130 9.49 13.10 5.25
C VAL A 130 8.26 13.66 4.57
N VAL A 131 7.78 12.95 3.54
CA VAL A 131 6.58 13.31 2.81
C VAL A 131 5.48 12.29 3.05
N THR A 132 4.31 12.75 3.53
CA THR A 132 3.11 11.92 3.75
C THR A 132 1.99 12.27 2.75
N GLY A 133 2.09 13.41 2.09
CA GLY A 133 1.15 13.92 1.08
C GLY A 133 1.34 15.41 0.86
N PRO A 134 0.50 16.06 0.04
CA PRO A 134 0.40 17.51 -0.01
C PRO A 134 -0.04 18.09 1.34
N PHE A 135 0.29 19.35 1.62
CA PHE A 135 -0.23 20.04 2.83
C PHE A 135 -1.75 20.16 2.80
N ASN A 136 -2.30 20.55 1.65
CA ASN A 136 -3.73 20.53 1.37
C ASN A 136 -4.01 19.59 0.18
N ASP A 137 -4.35 18.35 0.48
CA ASP A 137 -4.56 17.31 -0.53
C ASP A 137 -5.83 17.50 -1.40
N GLU A 138 -6.68 18.48 -1.10
CA GLU A 138 -7.84 18.82 -1.91
C GLU A 138 -7.56 19.87 -2.99
N GLU A 139 -6.49 20.64 -2.86
CA GLU A 139 -6.20 21.81 -3.69
C GLU A 139 -4.83 21.74 -4.36
N GLU A 140 -3.85 21.11 -3.70
CA GLU A 140 -2.46 21.10 -4.14
C GLU A 140 -2.12 19.89 -5.00
N GLY A 141 -1.30 20.15 -6.03
CA GLY A 141 -0.69 19.14 -6.89
C GLY A 141 0.84 19.14 -6.78
N PRO A 142 1.52 18.18 -7.43
CA PRO A 142 2.98 18.08 -7.34
C PRO A 142 3.69 19.35 -7.86
N GLU A 143 3.16 20.02 -8.88
CA GLU A 143 3.81 21.22 -9.45
C GLU A 143 3.89 22.40 -8.47
N ASP A 144 3.01 22.50 -7.50
CA ASP A 144 3.05 23.54 -6.44
C ASP A 144 4.32 23.41 -5.58
N TYR A 145 4.94 22.23 -5.56
CA TYR A 145 6.14 21.92 -4.80
C TYR A 145 7.45 22.11 -5.58
N ARG A 146 7.40 22.41 -6.88
CA ARG A 146 8.60 22.54 -7.71
C ARG A 146 9.55 23.64 -7.20
N GLU A 147 9.02 24.82 -6.92
CA GLU A 147 9.85 25.91 -6.36
C GLU A 147 10.33 25.64 -4.93
N PRO A 148 9.48 25.19 -3.98
CA PRO A 148 9.91 24.77 -2.64
C PRO A 148 10.97 23.65 -2.63
N PHE A 149 10.98 22.75 -3.60
CA PHE A 149 11.93 21.65 -3.65
C PHE A 149 13.35 22.05 -4.11
N LYS A 150 13.49 23.13 -4.90
CA LYS A 150 14.80 23.58 -5.41
C LYS A 150 15.89 23.68 -4.32
N PRO A 151 15.71 24.40 -3.20
CA PRO A 151 16.71 24.50 -2.16
C PRO A 151 16.97 23.17 -1.47
N LEU A 152 15.98 22.29 -1.33
CA LEU A 152 16.13 20.99 -0.68
C LEU A 152 16.98 20.03 -1.55
N VAL A 153 16.73 20.01 -2.87
CA VAL A 153 17.52 19.27 -3.86
C VAL A 153 18.95 19.80 -3.91
N ALA A 154 19.14 21.13 -3.94
CA ALA A 154 20.45 21.76 -3.97
C ALA A 154 21.31 21.40 -2.73
N ARG A 155 20.68 21.18 -1.57
CA ARG A 155 21.32 20.70 -0.34
C ARG A 155 21.58 19.19 -0.34
N GLY A 156 21.04 18.45 -1.30
CA GLY A 156 21.18 17.00 -1.39
C GLY A 156 20.41 16.24 -0.30
N LEU A 157 19.33 16.81 0.24
CA LEU A 157 18.52 16.15 1.26
C LEU A 157 17.87 14.90 0.70
N THR A 158 17.86 13.82 1.48
CA THR A 158 17.11 12.61 1.14
C THR A 158 15.65 12.77 1.58
N MET A 159 14.73 12.49 0.66
CA MET A 159 13.29 12.44 0.96
C MET A 159 12.88 11.02 1.31
N VAL A 160 12.16 10.86 2.42
CA VAL A 160 11.51 9.61 2.83
C VAL A 160 10.04 9.71 2.47
N CYS A 161 9.59 8.87 1.54
CA CYS A 161 8.21 8.83 1.08
C CYS A 161 7.43 7.78 1.86
N ALA A 162 6.47 8.23 2.67
CA ALA A 162 5.66 7.39 3.54
C ALA A 162 4.38 6.85 2.87
N ASN A 163 4.12 7.21 1.62
CA ASN A 163 3.01 6.70 0.80
C ASN A 163 3.39 6.73 -0.68
N PRO A 164 3.80 5.61 -1.29
CA PRO A 164 4.25 5.57 -2.69
C PRO A 164 3.13 5.79 -3.72
N ASP A 165 1.85 5.77 -3.34
CA ASP A 165 0.76 6.00 -4.26
C ASP A 165 0.89 7.38 -4.91
N ILE A 166 0.56 7.46 -6.20
CA ILE A 166 0.58 8.73 -6.94
C ILE A 166 -0.73 9.48 -6.70
N ILE A 167 -1.85 8.76 -6.85
CA ILE A 167 -3.21 9.27 -6.63
C ILE A 167 -4.04 8.22 -5.91
N VAL A 168 -5.05 8.68 -5.20
CA VAL A 168 -6.14 7.82 -4.68
C VAL A 168 -7.48 8.43 -5.05
N GLU A 169 -8.48 7.57 -5.21
CA GLU A 169 -9.85 8.00 -5.40
C GLU A 169 -10.51 8.28 -4.04
N ARG A 170 -11.07 9.46 -3.87
CA ARG A 170 -11.88 9.84 -2.70
C ARG A 170 -13.26 10.28 -3.20
N GLY A 171 -14.18 9.32 -3.30
CA GLY A 171 -15.46 9.55 -3.97
C GLY A 171 -15.25 9.76 -5.46
N ASP A 172 -15.63 10.92 -5.97
CA ASP A 172 -15.49 11.29 -7.38
C ASP A 172 -14.25 12.16 -7.67
N LYS A 173 -13.38 12.34 -6.67
CA LYS A 173 -12.16 13.14 -6.78
C LYS A 173 -10.92 12.26 -6.80
N HIS A 174 -9.95 12.62 -7.62
CA HIS A 174 -8.58 12.12 -7.57
C HIS A 174 -7.77 13.03 -6.65
N ILE A 175 -7.12 12.44 -5.66
CA ILE A 175 -6.30 13.14 -4.66
C ILE A 175 -4.85 12.71 -4.85
N TYR A 176 -3.94 13.67 -4.98
CA TYR A 176 -2.51 13.37 -5.04
C TYR A 176 -1.99 12.87 -3.69
N CYS A 177 -1.12 11.86 -3.75
CA CYS A 177 -0.44 11.29 -2.60
C CYS A 177 1.04 11.67 -2.57
N ALA A 178 1.73 11.27 -1.51
CA ALA A 178 3.14 11.56 -1.33
C ALA A 178 4.03 11.06 -2.47
N GLY A 179 3.67 9.94 -3.11
CA GLY A 179 4.40 9.40 -4.25
C GLY A 179 4.46 10.35 -5.44
N ALA A 180 3.42 11.19 -5.67
CA ALA A 180 3.46 12.20 -6.72
C ALA A 180 4.51 13.30 -6.44
N LEU A 181 4.61 13.72 -5.17
CA LEU A 181 5.61 14.70 -4.74
C LEU A 181 7.02 14.11 -4.77
N ALA A 182 7.16 12.86 -4.31
CA ALA A 182 8.41 12.14 -4.31
C ALA A 182 8.96 11.95 -5.74
N ARG A 183 8.08 11.60 -6.69
CA ARG A 183 8.43 11.51 -8.11
C ARG A 183 8.93 12.84 -8.67
N LEU A 184 8.22 13.95 -8.38
CA LEU A 184 8.69 15.28 -8.78
C LEU A 184 10.08 15.58 -8.19
N TYR A 185 10.31 15.22 -6.91
CA TYR A 185 11.60 15.43 -6.26
C TYR A 185 12.72 14.66 -6.97
N GLU A 186 12.49 13.40 -7.38
CA GLU A 186 13.43 12.61 -8.20
C GLU A 186 13.67 13.22 -9.58
N GLU A 187 12.61 13.69 -10.28
CA GLU A 187 12.72 14.36 -11.57
C GLU A 187 13.60 15.62 -11.49
N MET A 188 13.63 16.27 -10.33
CA MET A 188 14.49 17.42 -10.05
C MET A 188 15.92 17.04 -9.63
N GLY A 189 16.24 15.73 -9.55
CA GLY A 189 17.56 15.22 -9.16
C GLY A 189 17.72 14.92 -7.66
N GLY A 190 16.63 14.95 -6.89
CA GLY A 190 16.62 14.59 -5.47
C GLY A 190 16.70 13.08 -5.25
N LYS A 191 17.10 12.66 -4.05
CA LYS A 191 17.12 11.25 -3.63
C LYS A 191 15.86 10.93 -2.84
N VAL A 192 15.22 9.80 -3.16
CA VAL A 192 14.03 9.32 -2.45
C VAL A 192 14.21 7.90 -1.94
N ILE A 193 13.74 7.65 -0.72
CA ILE A 193 13.58 6.31 -0.15
C ILE A 193 12.07 6.09 0.03
N TYR A 194 11.54 5.05 -0.62
CA TYR A 194 10.12 4.74 -0.57
C TYR A 194 9.83 3.63 0.43
N PHE A 195 8.81 3.84 1.26
CA PHE A 195 8.23 2.83 2.14
C PHE A 195 6.78 2.57 1.72
N GLY A 196 6.51 1.33 1.36
CA GLY A 196 5.21 0.88 0.83
C GLY A 196 5.34 0.11 -0.47
N LYS A 197 4.22 -0.47 -0.93
CA LYS A 197 4.13 -1.19 -2.20
C LYS A 197 4.36 -0.23 -3.39
N PRO A 198 5.13 -0.59 -4.42
CA PRO A 198 5.71 -1.89 -4.73
C PRO A 198 7.13 -2.12 -4.19
N HIS A 199 7.65 -1.29 -3.29
CA HIS A 199 9.05 -1.29 -2.89
C HIS A 199 9.37 -2.40 -1.87
N GLY A 200 10.56 -3.03 -2.01
CA GLY A 200 10.99 -4.20 -1.21
C GLY A 200 10.86 -4.07 0.31
N PRO A 201 11.26 -2.95 0.93
CA PRO A 201 11.32 -2.83 2.38
C PRO A 201 10.02 -3.17 3.12
N ILE A 202 8.84 -2.87 2.54
CA ILE A 202 7.57 -3.20 3.20
C ILE A 202 7.32 -4.72 3.25
N TYR A 203 7.78 -5.46 2.23
CA TYR A 203 7.65 -6.92 2.20
C TYR A 203 8.57 -7.61 3.20
N ASP A 204 9.76 -7.05 3.47
CA ASP A 204 10.66 -7.57 4.50
C ASP A 204 10.06 -7.41 5.89
N VAL A 205 9.46 -6.24 6.18
CA VAL A 205 8.71 -6.01 7.42
C VAL A 205 7.48 -6.93 7.50
N ALA A 206 6.77 -7.14 6.38
CA ALA A 206 5.61 -8.04 6.33
C ALA A 206 5.99 -9.50 6.64
N ARG A 207 7.11 -10.00 6.08
CA ARG A 207 7.63 -11.35 6.40
C ARG A 207 7.97 -11.51 7.87
N ALA A 208 8.67 -10.52 8.45
CA ALA A 208 9.01 -10.54 9.88
C ALA A 208 7.75 -10.54 10.75
N LYS A 209 6.74 -9.74 10.39
CA LYS A 209 5.46 -9.67 11.10
C LYS A 209 4.68 -10.96 10.99
N LEU A 210 4.60 -11.58 9.80
CA LEU A 210 3.99 -12.89 9.61
C LEU A 210 4.69 -13.98 10.42
N ALA A 211 6.03 -13.95 10.45
CA ALA A 211 6.81 -14.90 11.26
C ALA A 211 6.50 -14.76 12.76
N GLY A 212 6.35 -13.54 13.27
CA GLY A 212 5.93 -13.27 14.64
C GLY A 212 4.53 -13.81 14.95
N LEU A 213 3.56 -13.57 14.07
CA LEU A 213 2.17 -14.03 14.21
C LEU A 213 2.05 -15.56 14.21
N ARG A 214 2.87 -16.24 13.41
CA ARG A 214 2.83 -17.71 13.26
C ARG A 214 3.80 -18.45 14.16
N GLY A 215 4.72 -17.76 14.85
CA GLY A 215 5.80 -18.37 15.63
C GLY A 215 6.86 -19.08 14.76
N ARG A 216 6.82 -18.93 13.44
CA ARG A 216 7.79 -19.49 12.48
C ARG A 216 7.79 -18.68 11.18
N ALA A 217 8.89 -18.74 10.45
CA ALA A 217 8.94 -18.16 9.10
C ALA A 217 7.92 -18.82 8.17
N VAL A 218 7.37 -18.03 7.25
CA VAL A 218 6.51 -18.49 6.16
C VAL A 218 7.32 -18.46 4.88
N GLU A 219 7.33 -19.55 4.13
CA GLU A 219 7.98 -19.61 2.83
C GLU A 219 7.25 -18.70 1.83
N ASP A 220 7.97 -17.98 0.99
CA ASP A 220 7.40 -17.05 0.02
C ASP A 220 6.37 -17.71 -0.90
N ALA A 221 6.60 -18.95 -1.33
CA ALA A 221 5.66 -19.74 -2.11
C ALA A 221 4.34 -20.08 -1.38
N ARG A 222 4.29 -19.83 -0.06
CA ARG A 222 3.12 -20.03 0.81
C ARG A 222 2.45 -18.71 1.22
N ILE A 223 2.88 -17.58 0.63
CA ILE A 223 2.31 -16.26 0.85
C ILE A 223 1.59 -15.80 -0.42
N LEU A 224 0.33 -15.42 -0.31
CA LEU A 224 -0.46 -14.83 -1.39
C LEU A 224 -0.61 -13.32 -1.15
N ALA A 225 -0.19 -12.50 -2.10
CA ALA A 225 -0.56 -11.09 -2.13
C ALA A 225 -1.92 -10.93 -2.83
N VAL A 226 -2.80 -10.09 -2.28
CA VAL A 226 -4.11 -9.78 -2.86
C VAL A 226 -4.24 -8.27 -2.95
N GLY A 227 -4.46 -7.73 -4.15
CA GLY A 227 -4.55 -6.29 -4.34
C GLY A 227 -5.17 -5.90 -5.68
N ASP A 228 -5.57 -4.63 -5.80
CA ASP A 228 -6.20 -4.07 -7.00
C ASP A 228 -5.27 -3.15 -7.82
N GLY A 229 -4.12 -2.76 -7.26
CA GLY A 229 -3.15 -1.92 -7.91
C GLY A 229 -2.12 -2.71 -8.73
N ILE A 230 -2.16 -2.59 -10.08
CA ILE A 230 -1.17 -3.26 -10.94
C ILE A 230 0.25 -2.74 -10.67
N ALA A 231 0.41 -1.42 -10.45
CA ALA A 231 1.69 -0.76 -10.24
C ALA A 231 2.21 -0.84 -8.79
N THR A 232 1.36 -1.20 -7.84
CA THR A 232 1.65 -1.31 -6.41
C THR A 232 1.63 -2.76 -5.95
N ASP A 233 0.45 -3.37 -5.87
CA ASP A 233 0.26 -4.71 -5.32
C ASP A 233 0.90 -5.79 -6.18
N ILE A 234 0.51 -5.83 -7.47
CA ILE A 234 0.93 -6.90 -8.36
C ILE A 234 2.42 -6.77 -8.69
N LYS A 235 2.87 -5.54 -9.00
CA LYS A 235 4.30 -5.26 -9.24
C LYS A 235 5.14 -5.55 -8.01
N GLY A 236 4.66 -5.16 -6.84
CA GLY A 236 5.38 -5.35 -5.59
C GLY A 236 5.48 -6.83 -5.19
N ALA A 237 4.38 -7.59 -5.32
CA ALA A 237 4.38 -9.03 -5.11
C ALA A 237 5.36 -9.73 -6.05
N ALA A 238 5.34 -9.39 -7.35
CA ALA A 238 6.28 -9.93 -8.33
C ALA A 238 7.74 -9.61 -7.97
N GLY A 239 8.02 -8.37 -7.56
CA GLY A 239 9.37 -7.94 -7.11
C GLY A 239 9.82 -8.62 -5.83
N ALA A 240 8.88 -9.01 -4.97
CA ALA A 240 9.13 -9.75 -3.74
C ALA A 240 9.16 -11.29 -3.93
N GLY A 241 8.91 -11.81 -5.15
CA GLY A 241 8.86 -13.24 -5.44
C GLY A 241 7.62 -13.95 -4.88
N LEU A 242 6.53 -13.21 -4.65
CA LEU A 242 5.27 -13.73 -4.11
C LEU A 242 4.25 -13.97 -5.22
N ASP A 243 3.39 -14.97 -5.03
CA ASP A 243 2.17 -15.11 -5.82
C ASP A 243 1.20 -13.96 -5.57
N ALA A 244 0.53 -13.48 -6.64
CA ALA A 244 -0.44 -12.40 -6.54
C ALA A 244 -1.80 -12.78 -7.14
N LEU A 245 -2.89 -12.46 -6.42
CA LEU A 245 -4.26 -12.47 -6.93
C LEU A 245 -4.67 -11.03 -7.23
N PHE A 246 -5.00 -10.73 -8.49
CA PHE A 246 -5.38 -9.41 -8.95
C PHE A 246 -6.88 -9.18 -8.76
N ILE A 247 -7.26 -8.19 -7.94
CA ILE A 247 -8.64 -7.77 -7.73
C ILE A 247 -8.96 -6.67 -8.74
N THR A 248 -9.81 -6.99 -9.70
CA THR A 248 -10.10 -6.12 -10.84
C THR A 248 -11.21 -5.11 -10.61
N GLY A 249 -12.04 -5.30 -9.58
CA GLY A 249 -13.17 -4.41 -9.27
C GLY A 249 -12.81 -3.15 -8.48
N GLY A 250 -11.51 -2.90 -8.24
CA GLY A 250 -10.97 -1.68 -7.65
C GLY A 250 -10.52 -0.65 -8.69
N ILE A 251 -9.33 -0.07 -8.51
CA ILE A 251 -8.78 1.00 -9.37
C ILE A 251 -8.63 0.59 -10.85
N ALA A 252 -8.50 -0.70 -11.13
CA ALA A 252 -8.36 -1.20 -12.49
C ALA A 252 -9.68 -1.42 -13.24
N ALA A 253 -10.84 -1.28 -12.58
CA ALA A 253 -12.14 -1.69 -13.12
C ALA A 253 -12.44 -1.12 -14.51
N ALA A 254 -12.20 0.17 -14.73
CA ALA A 254 -12.46 0.85 -16.01
C ALA A 254 -11.55 0.35 -17.16
N HIS A 255 -10.43 -0.29 -16.85
CA HIS A 255 -9.48 -0.79 -17.84
C HIS A 255 -9.77 -2.24 -18.27
N VAL A 256 -10.41 -3.03 -17.40
CA VAL A 256 -10.51 -4.48 -17.57
C VAL A 256 -11.94 -5.00 -17.76
N GLY A 257 -12.93 -4.12 -17.81
CA GLY A 257 -14.33 -4.49 -18.03
C GLY A 257 -15.22 -3.27 -18.19
N ASP A 258 -16.47 -3.51 -18.57
CA ASP A 258 -17.49 -2.46 -18.66
C ASP A 258 -18.19 -2.24 -17.31
N HIS A 259 -18.05 -3.22 -16.41
CA HIS A 259 -18.57 -3.20 -15.04
C HIS A 259 -17.55 -3.76 -14.06
N ALA A 260 -17.42 -3.15 -12.88
CA ALA A 260 -16.47 -3.55 -11.85
C ALA A 260 -16.60 -5.02 -11.41
N GLU A 261 -17.82 -5.56 -11.45
CA GLU A 261 -18.10 -6.94 -11.02
C GLU A 261 -18.02 -7.99 -12.16
N ALA A 262 -17.74 -7.55 -13.40
CA ALA A 262 -17.69 -8.41 -14.58
C ALA A 262 -16.46 -8.11 -15.44
N PRO A 263 -15.24 -8.48 -14.99
CA PRO A 263 -14.02 -8.28 -15.76
C PRO A 263 -14.02 -9.14 -17.02
N ASP A 264 -13.56 -8.57 -18.12
CA ASP A 264 -13.29 -9.29 -19.36
C ASP A 264 -11.89 -9.92 -19.29
N GLN A 265 -11.81 -11.24 -19.42
CA GLN A 265 -10.55 -11.97 -19.27
C GLN A 265 -9.48 -11.53 -20.29
N ALA A 266 -9.87 -11.20 -21.52
CA ALA A 266 -8.93 -10.77 -22.54
C ALA A 266 -8.35 -9.38 -22.19
N ARG A 267 -9.19 -8.46 -21.72
CA ARG A 267 -8.74 -7.14 -21.25
C ARG A 267 -7.85 -7.24 -20.00
N VAL A 268 -8.16 -8.15 -19.07
CA VAL A 268 -7.30 -8.42 -17.89
C VAL A 268 -5.92 -8.89 -18.34
N ILE A 269 -5.86 -9.83 -19.28
CA ILE A 269 -4.60 -10.33 -19.83
C ILE A 269 -3.82 -9.19 -20.50
N GLU A 270 -4.46 -8.44 -21.38
CA GLU A 270 -3.83 -7.30 -22.07
C GLU A 270 -3.29 -6.24 -21.09
N TYR A 271 -4.07 -5.91 -20.05
CA TYR A 271 -3.68 -4.94 -19.02
C TYR A 271 -2.43 -5.40 -18.26
N CYS A 272 -2.40 -6.67 -17.86
CA CYS A 272 -1.23 -7.25 -17.18
C CYS A 272 -0.02 -7.40 -18.12
N GLU A 273 -0.21 -7.76 -19.39
CA GLU A 273 0.85 -7.85 -20.38
C GLU A 273 1.52 -6.49 -20.65
N LYS A 274 0.73 -5.43 -20.77
CA LYS A 274 1.25 -4.05 -20.89
C LYS A 274 2.13 -3.65 -19.72
N ALA A 275 1.82 -4.15 -18.53
CA ALA A 275 2.62 -3.93 -17.32
C ALA A 275 3.81 -4.89 -17.18
N GLY A 276 3.91 -5.94 -18.00
CA GLY A 276 4.91 -6.99 -17.89
C GLY A 276 4.73 -7.88 -16.65
N LEU A 277 3.50 -8.00 -16.14
CA LEU A 277 3.18 -8.68 -14.88
C LEU A 277 2.26 -9.89 -15.11
N LYS A 278 2.45 -10.93 -14.29
CA LYS A 278 1.69 -12.19 -14.42
C LYS A 278 1.18 -12.63 -13.04
N PRO A 279 0.03 -12.10 -12.57
CA PRO A 279 -0.62 -12.66 -11.39
C PRO A 279 -1.06 -14.10 -11.64
N ILE A 280 -1.23 -14.89 -10.56
CA ILE A 280 -1.68 -16.29 -10.66
C ILE A 280 -3.13 -16.40 -11.10
N GLY A 281 -3.90 -15.33 -10.96
CA GLY A 281 -5.29 -15.23 -11.37
C GLY A 281 -5.83 -13.84 -11.10
N ALA A 282 -7.07 -13.62 -11.53
CA ALA A 282 -7.81 -12.40 -11.27
C ALA A 282 -9.24 -12.70 -10.79
N ALA A 283 -9.83 -11.79 -10.02
CA ALA A 283 -11.20 -11.86 -9.59
C ALA A 283 -11.79 -10.44 -9.49
N ALA A 284 -13.09 -10.28 -9.75
CA ALA A 284 -13.74 -8.98 -9.59
C ALA A 284 -13.65 -8.48 -8.14
N ARG A 285 -13.99 -9.35 -7.21
CA ARG A 285 -13.90 -9.16 -5.76
C ARG A 285 -13.36 -10.44 -5.12
N LEU A 286 -12.72 -10.29 -3.97
CA LEU A 286 -12.34 -11.45 -3.18
C LEU A 286 -13.59 -12.06 -2.53
N THR A 287 -13.97 -13.26 -2.95
CA THR A 287 -15.02 -14.08 -2.36
C THR A 287 -14.44 -15.40 -1.90
N TRP A 288 -15.23 -16.20 -1.19
CA TRP A 288 -14.76 -17.54 -0.77
C TRP A 288 -14.99 -18.59 -1.83
#